data_ef808812df1d2d33d600517850829fb1
#
_entry.id   ef808812df1d2d33d600517850829fb1
#
_cell.length_a   1.000
_cell.length_b   1.000
_cell.length_c   1.000
_cell.angle_alpha   90.00
_cell.angle_beta   90.00
_cell.angle_gamma   90.00
#
_symmetry.space_group_name_H-M   'P 1'
#
loop_
_entity.id
_entity.type
_entity.pdbx_description
1 polymer ?
#
loop_
_entity_poly.entity_id
_entity_poly.type
_entity_poly.pdbx_seq_one_letter_code
_entity_poly.pdbx_strand_id
1 'polypeptide(L)'
;MCASHRCDWPSGAGDALRVHPGFDAVLLAIPAPQAAALLERSRLAPAFVQKLRAVDIAPCWTLMLAFPQAVQPGLPHLGPQWNAALSTHHRIAWLARESSKPQRGAVERWTVQASPAWSTEHLGDDEQRVEAKLLKAFAEVTGIRAQPAHAEVKRWRYARTLSPLGRSHLWDAQTGLGLCGDWCLGHRVEDAFLSGLELALAVA
;
A
#
# COMPACT_ATOMS: atom_id res chain seq x y z
N MET A 1 -29.18 26.12 6.47
CA MET A 1 -28.64 25.76 7.78
C MET A 1 -27.67 24.61 7.59
N CYS A 2 -26.39 24.89 7.54
CA CYS A 2 -25.35 23.86 7.37
C CYS A 2 -25.19 23.10 8.68
N ALA A 3 -25.50 21.80 8.68
CA ALA A 3 -25.25 20.93 9.82
C ALA A 3 -23.72 20.75 9.94
N SER A 4 -23.15 21.23 11.06
CA SER A 4 -21.74 21.03 11.39
C SER A 4 -21.46 19.53 11.55
N HIS A 5 -20.82 18.91 10.57
CA HIS A 5 -20.40 17.52 10.66
C HIS A 5 -19.18 17.42 11.57
N ARG A 6 -19.32 16.72 12.69
CA ARG A 6 -18.19 16.41 13.59
C ARG A 6 -17.59 15.08 13.11
N CYS A 7 -16.37 15.13 12.63
CA CYS A 7 -15.58 13.93 12.42
C CYS A 7 -14.71 13.70 13.67
N ASP A 8 -15.13 12.78 14.53
CA ASP A 8 -14.37 12.39 15.71
C ASP A 8 -13.38 11.27 15.34
N TRP A 9 -12.10 11.59 15.34
CA TRP A 9 -11.03 10.62 15.15
C TRP A 9 -10.41 10.28 16.51
N PRO A 10 -10.43 9.03 16.97
CA PRO A 10 -9.67 8.62 18.16
C PRO A 10 -8.18 8.48 17.78
N SER A 11 -7.40 9.49 18.09
CA SER A 11 -5.94 9.35 18.19
C SER A 11 -5.62 8.51 19.43
N GLY A 12 -4.65 7.58 19.31
CA GLY A 12 -4.23 6.71 20.40
C GLY A 12 -3.84 7.50 21.65
N ALA A 13 -4.17 6.93 22.80
CA ALA A 13 -3.77 7.29 24.16
C ALA A 13 -3.41 8.76 24.44
N GLY A 14 -4.38 9.54 24.94
CA GLY A 14 -4.10 10.70 25.78
C GLY A 14 -4.30 12.09 25.16
N ASP A 15 -4.54 12.23 23.85
CA ASP A 15 -4.82 13.56 23.28
C ASP A 15 -6.32 13.89 23.35
N ALA A 16 -6.61 15.09 23.92
CA ALA A 16 -7.95 15.65 23.92
C ALA A 16 -8.45 15.82 22.49
N LEU A 17 -9.66 15.38 22.22
CA LEU A 17 -10.32 15.50 20.91
C LEU A 17 -10.29 16.98 20.46
N ARG A 18 -9.58 17.27 19.38
CA ARG A 18 -9.57 18.62 18.80
C ARG A 18 -10.60 18.69 17.69
N VAL A 19 -11.58 19.58 17.87
CA VAL A 19 -12.59 19.87 16.85
C VAL A 19 -12.12 21.07 16.04
N HIS A 20 -12.03 20.92 14.72
CA HIS A 20 -11.69 21.98 13.78
C HIS A 20 -12.92 22.27 12.91
N PRO A 21 -13.75 23.26 13.27
CA PRO A 21 -14.92 23.64 12.48
C PRO A 21 -14.53 24.54 11.30
N GLY A 22 -15.46 24.71 10.36
CA GLY A 22 -15.33 25.69 9.27
C GLY A 22 -14.85 25.11 7.94
N PHE A 23 -14.99 23.80 7.74
CA PHE A 23 -14.76 23.16 6.44
C PHE A 23 -16.09 22.98 5.70
N ASP A 24 -16.08 23.25 4.39
CA ASP A 24 -17.24 23.05 3.50
C ASP A 24 -17.34 21.61 3.03
N ALA A 25 -16.22 20.89 2.97
CA ALA A 25 -16.15 19.50 2.54
C ALA A 25 -15.07 18.72 3.28
N VAL A 26 -15.25 17.39 3.34
CA VAL A 26 -14.27 16.43 3.84
C VAL A 26 -13.94 15.43 2.72
N LEU A 27 -12.67 15.36 2.33
CA LEU A 27 -12.20 14.45 1.28
C LEU A 27 -11.33 13.36 1.91
N LEU A 28 -11.74 12.10 1.78
CA LEU A 28 -11.05 10.93 2.32
C LEU A 28 -10.22 10.25 1.22
N ALA A 29 -8.92 10.47 1.22
CA ALA A 29 -7.96 9.81 0.33
C ALA A 29 -7.23 8.68 1.08
N ILE A 30 -7.99 7.72 1.59
CA ILE A 30 -7.52 6.59 2.41
C ILE A 30 -8.04 5.26 1.82
N PRO A 31 -7.44 4.10 2.17
CA PRO A 31 -7.92 2.80 1.69
C PRO A 31 -9.41 2.56 1.98
N ALA A 32 -10.13 1.96 1.02
CA ALA A 32 -11.57 1.74 1.12
C ALA A 32 -12.04 1.07 2.42
N PRO A 33 -11.35 0.04 2.99
CA PRO A 33 -11.77 -0.56 4.26
C PRO A 33 -11.63 0.41 5.44
N GLN A 34 -10.63 1.29 5.42
CA GLN A 34 -10.44 2.31 6.47
C GLN A 34 -11.51 3.40 6.36
N ALA A 35 -11.83 3.84 5.14
CA ALA A 35 -12.91 4.77 4.90
C ALA A 35 -14.27 4.20 5.35
N ALA A 36 -14.57 2.94 5.01
CA ALA A 36 -15.79 2.27 5.45
C ALA A 36 -15.90 2.23 6.97
N ALA A 37 -14.84 1.79 7.67
CA ALA A 37 -14.81 1.72 9.12
C ALA A 37 -14.96 3.09 9.80
N LEU A 38 -14.39 4.15 9.19
CA LEU A 38 -14.53 5.52 9.67
C LEU A 38 -15.99 6.01 9.54
N LEU A 39 -16.57 5.86 8.35
CA LEU A 39 -17.94 6.30 8.08
C LEU A 39 -18.99 5.54 8.93
N GLU A 40 -18.79 4.24 9.15
CA GLU A 40 -19.64 3.42 10.02
C GLU A 40 -19.62 3.92 11.47
N ARG A 41 -18.43 4.13 12.03
CA ARG A 41 -18.29 4.67 13.41
C ARG A 41 -18.88 6.04 13.54
N SER A 42 -18.78 6.87 12.51
CA SER A 42 -19.35 8.21 12.46
C SER A 42 -20.84 8.22 12.13
N ARG A 43 -21.43 7.07 11.77
CA ARG A 43 -22.84 6.90 11.31
C ARG A 43 -23.16 7.80 10.12
N LEU A 44 -22.19 7.95 9.21
CA LEU A 44 -22.29 8.82 8.03
C LEU A 44 -22.38 7.97 6.75
N ALA A 45 -23.05 8.51 5.73
CA ALA A 45 -23.07 8.02 4.34
C ALA A 45 -23.21 6.48 4.19
N PRO A 46 -24.28 5.83 4.68
CA PRO A 46 -24.43 4.37 4.64
C PRO A 46 -24.38 3.81 3.22
N ALA A 47 -24.82 4.57 2.22
CA ALA A 47 -24.74 4.20 0.82
C ALA A 47 -23.28 4.14 0.30
N PHE A 48 -22.38 4.98 0.84
CA PHE A 48 -20.96 4.90 0.53
C PHE A 48 -20.31 3.70 1.20
N VAL A 49 -20.66 3.44 2.46
CA VAL A 49 -20.17 2.27 3.20
C VAL A 49 -20.46 0.97 2.43
N GLN A 50 -21.69 0.83 1.90
CA GLN A 50 -22.05 -0.34 1.11
C GLN A 50 -21.18 -0.49 -0.14
N LYS A 51 -20.89 0.61 -0.85
CA LYS A 51 -20.01 0.60 -2.03
C LYS A 51 -18.55 0.28 -1.67
N LEU A 52 -18.04 0.86 -0.58
CA LEU A 52 -16.68 0.63 -0.11
C LEU A 52 -16.43 -0.81 0.32
N ARG A 53 -17.43 -1.49 0.88
CA ARG A 53 -17.37 -2.91 1.24
C ARG A 53 -17.27 -3.86 0.06
N ALA A 54 -17.67 -3.42 -1.13
CA ALA A 54 -17.53 -4.21 -2.36
C ALA A 54 -16.12 -4.14 -2.97
N VAL A 55 -15.29 -3.21 -2.50
CA VAL A 55 -13.89 -3.09 -2.94
C VAL A 55 -13.04 -4.14 -2.25
N ASP A 56 -12.34 -4.96 -3.03
CA ASP A 56 -11.41 -5.96 -2.52
C ASP A 56 -9.97 -5.47 -2.65
N ILE A 57 -9.25 -5.41 -1.51
CA ILE A 57 -7.85 -4.97 -1.44
C ILE A 57 -7.03 -6.03 -0.69
N ALA A 58 -6.12 -6.67 -1.41
CA ALA A 58 -5.22 -7.66 -0.84
C ALA A 58 -4.07 -7.01 -0.07
N PRO A 59 -3.57 -7.68 0.99
CA PRO A 59 -2.34 -7.30 1.66
C PRO A 59 -1.09 -7.64 0.84
N CYS A 60 0.04 -7.06 1.25
CA CYS A 60 1.36 -7.41 0.72
C CYS A 60 2.40 -7.40 1.84
N TRP A 61 3.14 -8.49 1.98
CA TRP A 61 4.40 -8.50 2.69
C TRP A 61 5.50 -8.06 1.73
N THR A 62 6.32 -7.12 2.16
CA THR A 62 7.47 -6.61 1.39
C THR A 62 8.74 -6.86 2.17
N LEU A 63 9.72 -7.52 1.55
CA LEU A 63 11.06 -7.71 2.10
C LEU A 63 12.02 -6.75 1.40
N MET A 64 12.80 -6.03 2.20
CA MET A 64 13.84 -5.10 1.76
C MET A 64 15.21 -5.64 2.17
N LEU A 65 16.15 -5.69 1.21
CA LEU A 65 17.46 -6.31 1.39
C LEU A 65 18.57 -5.36 0.97
N ALA A 66 19.72 -5.43 1.67
CA ALA A 66 20.96 -4.78 1.24
C ALA A 66 22.16 -5.72 1.37
N PHE A 67 23.00 -5.74 0.32
CA PHE A 67 24.18 -6.59 0.19
C PHE A 67 25.42 -5.72 -0.09
N PRO A 68 26.13 -5.25 0.93
CA PRO A 68 27.36 -4.46 0.74
C PRO A 68 28.48 -5.25 0.04
N GLN A 69 28.40 -6.60 0.01
CA GLN A 69 29.36 -7.46 -0.67
C GLN A 69 29.47 -7.20 -2.17
N ALA A 70 28.43 -6.67 -2.80
CA ALA A 70 28.42 -6.30 -4.22
C ALA A 70 29.45 -5.22 -4.59
N VAL A 71 29.91 -4.47 -3.61
CA VAL A 71 30.90 -3.39 -3.78
C VAL A 71 32.35 -3.92 -3.71
N GLN A 72 32.53 -5.19 -3.36
CA GLN A 72 33.88 -5.77 -3.23
C GLN A 72 34.54 -5.96 -4.58
N PRO A 73 35.87 -5.72 -4.70
CA PRO A 73 36.64 -6.01 -5.91
C PRO A 73 36.45 -7.46 -6.35
N GLY A 74 36.14 -7.69 -7.62
CA GLY A 74 35.89 -9.02 -8.18
C GLY A 74 34.43 -9.53 -8.06
N LEU A 75 33.55 -8.81 -7.34
CA LEU A 75 32.12 -9.09 -7.28
C LEU A 75 31.34 -7.85 -7.76
N PRO A 76 31.39 -7.52 -9.06
CA PRO A 76 30.78 -6.30 -9.58
C PRO A 76 29.25 -6.29 -9.47
N HIS A 77 28.65 -7.46 -9.28
CA HIS A 77 27.20 -7.61 -9.09
C HIS A 77 26.86 -8.93 -8.41
N LEU A 78 25.76 -8.95 -7.68
CA LEU A 78 25.16 -10.16 -7.13
C LEU A 78 23.92 -10.52 -7.94
N GLY A 79 23.86 -11.73 -8.47
CA GLY A 79 22.68 -12.29 -9.11
C GLY A 79 22.28 -11.65 -10.43
N PRO A 80 20.98 -11.64 -10.75
CA PRO A 80 20.46 -11.21 -12.06
C PRO A 80 20.79 -9.77 -12.43
N GLN A 81 21.00 -9.52 -13.71
CA GLN A 81 21.29 -8.19 -14.27
C GLN A 81 20.04 -7.34 -14.58
N TRP A 82 18.85 -7.91 -14.45
CA TRP A 82 17.60 -7.19 -14.70
C TRP A 82 17.26 -6.18 -13.58
N ASN A 83 16.51 -5.15 -13.91
CA ASN A 83 16.13 -4.06 -12.98
C ASN A 83 14.91 -4.40 -12.14
N ALA A 84 13.95 -5.11 -12.72
CA ALA A 84 12.74 -5.59 -12.06
C ALA A 84 12.20 -6.82 -12.79
N ALA A 85 11.45 -7.66 -12.08
CA ALA A 85 10.83 -8.83 -12.66
C ALA A 85 9.50 -9.17 -11.96
N LEU A 86 8.53 -9.62 -12.75
CA LEU A 86 7.39 -10.38 -12.25
C LEU A 86 7.85 -11.82 -12.01
N SER A 87 7.32 -12.45 -10.96
CA SER A 87 7.66 -13.82 -10.59
C SER A 87 6.41 -14.70 -10.59
N THR A 88 6.58 -15.93 -11.06
CA THR A 88 5.57 -17.00 -10.95
C THR A 88 5.77 -17.85 -9.69
N HIS A 89 6.75 -17.51 -8.86
CA HIS A 89 6.98 -18.20 -7.60
C HIS A 89 5.80 -17.98 -6.64
N HIS A 90 5.31 -19.05 -5.99
CA HIS A 90 4.09 -19.00 -5.17
C HIS A 90 4.13 -17.95 -4.04
N ARG A 91 5.33 -17.63 -3.51
CA ARG A 91 5.49 -16.63 -2.43
C ARG A 91 5.77 -15.23 -2.94
N ILE A 92 6.44 -15.08 -4.11
CA ILE A 92 6.91 -13.79 -4.61
C ILE A 92 6.18 -13.45 -5.89
N ALA A 93 5.59 -12.25 -5.96
CA ALA A 93 4.95 -11.75 -7.16
C ALA A 93 5.86 -10.81 -7.97
N TRP A 94 6.69 -10.03 -7.29
CA TRP A 94 7.52 -9.02 -7.94
C TRP A 94 8.79 -8.73 -7.15
N LEU A 95 9.87 -8.42 -7.90
CA LEU A 95 11.15 -8.02 -7.36
C LEU A 95 11.66 -6.79 -8.11
N ALA A 96 12.27 -5.85 -7.38
CA ALA A 96 13.00 -4.74 -7.96
C ALA A 96 14.41 -4.68 -7.40
N ARG A 97 15.37 -4.49 -8.30
CA ARG A 97 16.75 -4.19 -7.97
C ARG A 97 16.88 -2.67 -7.77
N GLU A 98 16.82 -2.23 -6.54
CA GLU A 98 16.80 -0.80 -6.19
C GLU A 98 18.10 -0.08 -6.56
N SER A 99 19.23 -0.79 -6.52
CA SER A 99 20.54 -0.29 -6.94
C SER A 99 20.65 -0.01 -8.44
N SER A 100 19.72 -0.53 -9.27
CA SER A 100 19.66 -0.23 -10.70
C SER A 100 19.08 1.14 -11.04
N LYS A 101 18.44 1.80 -10.08
CA LYS A 101 17.85 3.13 -10.27
C LYS A 101 18.94 4.21 -10.28
N PRO A 102 18.77 5.29 -11.08
CA PRO A 102 19.73 6.39 -11.11
C PRO A 102 19.98 6.98 -9.72
N GLN A 103 21.23 7.35 -9.44
CA GLN A 103 21.65 8.05 -8.20
C GLN A 103 21.45 7.26 -6.89
N ARG A 104 21.33 5.93 -6.95
CA ARG A 104 21.10 5.10 -5.75
C ARG A 104 22.36 4.64 -5.02
N GLY A 105 23.54 4.89 -5.55
CA GLY A 105 24.81 4.44 -4.98
C GLY A 105 25.10 2.95 -5.22
N ALA A 106 26.28 2.49 -4.76
CA ALA A 106 26.87 1.21 -5.15
C ALA A 106 26.39 -0.02 -4.36
N VAL A 107 25.71 0.18 -3.23
CA VAL A 107 25.21 -0.95 -2.42
C VAL A 107 24.09 -1.65 -3.14
N GLU A 108 24.21 -2.96 -3.34
CA GLU A 108 23.16 -3.78 -3.94
C GLU A 108 21.94 -3.87 -3.02
N ARG A 109 20.78 -3.43 -3.52
CA ARG A 109 19.52 -3.37 -2.76
C ARG A 109 18.37 -3.95 -3.57
N TRP A 110 17.49 -4.64 -2.86
CA TRP A 110 16.33 -5.29 -3.42
C TRP A 110 15.08 -5.00 -2.64
N THR A 111 13.98 -4.80 -3.37
CA THR A 111 12.61 -4.82 -2.85
C THR A 111 11.90 -6.03 -3.41
N VAL A 112 11.36 -6.87 -2.53
CA VAL A 112 10.69 -8.12 -2.87
C VAL A 112 9.25 -8.06 -2.37
N GLN A 113 8.28 -8.13 -3.26
CA GLN A 113 6.87 -8.14 -2.91
C GLN A 113 6.32 -9.56 -2.97
N ALA A 114 5.73 -10.00 -1.86
CA ALA A 114 5.05 -11.27 -1.79
C ALA A 114 3.78 -11.28 -2.65
N SER A 115 3.34 -12.47 -3.04
CA SER A 115 2.08 -12.62 -3.77
C SER A 115 0.88 -12.27 -2.87
N PRO A 116 -0.22 -11.74 -3.43
CA PRO A 116 -1.43 -11.45 -2.66
C PRO A 116 -1.96 -12.66 -1.89
N ALA A 117 -2.03 -13.82 -2.53
CA ALA A 117 -2.51 -15.05 -1.91
C ALA A 117 -1.65 -15.45 -0.71
N TRP A 118 -0.32 -15.50 -0.89
CA TRP A 118 0.59 -15.84 0.19
C TRP A 118 0.54 -14.78 1.32
N SER A 119 0.45 -13.51 0.98
CA SER A 119 0.36 -12.43 1.98
C SER A 119 -0.92 -12.50 2.81
N THR A 120 -2.03 -12.90 2.20
CA THR A 120 -3.31 -13.12 2.89
C THR A 120 -3.21 -14.30 3.86
N GLU A 121 -2.66 -15.44 3.41
CA GLU A 121 -2.47 -16.64 4.24
C GLU A 121 -1.58 -16.36 5.46
N HIS A 122 -0.56 -15.52 5.28
CA HIS A 122 0.47 -15.24 6.29
C HIS A 122 0.30 -13.86 6.96
N LEU A 123 -0.88 -13.24 6.86
CA LEU A 123 -1.12 -11.88 7.37
C LEU A 123 -0.92 -11.77 8.89
N GLY A 124 -1.16 -12.84 9.63
CA GLY A 124 -1.02 -12.92 11.08
C GLY A 124 0.34 -13.45 11.57
N ASP A 125 1.22 -13.89 10.66
CA ASP A 125 2.54 -14.42 11.05
C ASP A 125 3.42 -13.29 11.63
N ASP A 126 4.38 -13.67 12.48
CA ASP A 126 5.41 -12.75 12.96
C ASP A 126 6.42 -12.39 11.88
N GLU A 127 7.06 -11.23 12.05
CA GLU A 127 7.95 -10.65 11.04
C GLU A 127 9.20 -11.52 10.80
N GLN A 128 9.77 -12.15 11.83
CA GLN A 128 10.96 -12.99 11.71
C GLN A 128 10.67 -14.23 10.86
N ARG A 129 9.52 -14.86 11.08
CA ARG A 129 9.08 -16.02 10.30
C ARG A 129 8.82 -15.66 8.86
N VAL A 130 8.19 -14.52 8.60
CA VAL A 130 7.92 -14.00 7.25
C VAL A 130 9.24 -13.69 6.53
N GLU A 131 10.17 -13.00 7.21
CA GLU A 131 11.50 -12.69 6.67
C GLU A 131 12.23 -13.95 6.23
N ALA A 132 12.35 -14.95 7.10
CA ALA A 132 13.02 -16.20 6.78
C ALA A 132 12.42 -16.91 5.55
N LYS A 133 11.08 -16.94 5.45
CA LYS A 133 10.37 -17.53 4.31
C LYS A 133 10.61 -16.77 3.00
N LEU A 134 10.62 -15.43 3.06
CA LEU A 134 10.83 -14.58 1.88
C LEU A 134 12.30 -14.54 1.45
N LEU A 135 13.26 -14.56 2.39
CA LEU A 135 14.70 -14.71 2.09
C LEU A 135 14.97 -16.01 1.34
N LYS A 136 14.39 -17.12 1.81
CA LYS A 136 14.51 -18.40 1.11
C LYS A 136 13.94 -18.31 -0.32
N ALA A 137 12.75 -17.76 -0.47
CA ALA A 137 12.13 -17.59 -1.78
C ALA A 137 12.92 -16.63 -2.70
N PHE A 138 13.50 -15.56 -2.14
CA PHE A 138 14.40 -14.67 -2.87
C PHE A 138 15.61 -15.41 -3.43
N ALA A 139 16.26 -16.25 -2.61
CA ALA A 139 17.40 -17.06 -3.06
C ALA A 139 16.99 -18.09 -4.14
N GLU A 140 15.79 -18.65 -4.06
CA GLU A 140 15.25 -19.58 -5.07
C GLU A 140 15.01 -18.88 -6.41
N VAL A 141 14.50 -17.63 -6.39
CA VAL A 141 14.19 -16.88 -7.62
C VAL A 141 15.43 -16.24 -8.24
N THR A 142 16.33 -15.69 -7.43
CA THR A 142 17.47 -14.90 -7.90
C THR A 142 18.79 -15.66 -8.00
N GLY A 143 18.91 -16.77 -7.30
CA GLY A 143 20.19 -17.49 -7.11
C GLY A 143 21.11 -16.84 -6.08
N ILE A 144 20.77 -15.69 -5.52
CA ILE A 144 21.57 -14.99 -4.51
C ILE A 144 21.43 -15.70 -3.17
N ARG A 145 22.52 -16.34 -2.70
CA ARG A 145 22.59 -17.08 -1.43
C ARG A 145 23.42 -16.35 -0.37
N ALA A 146 23.96 -15.18 -0.71
CA ALA A 146 24.72 -14.36 0.25
C ALA A 146 23.80 -13.89 1.39
N GLN A 147 24.36 -13.77 2.59
CA GLN A 147 23.65 -13.18 3.71
C GLN A 147 23.54 -11.65 3.50
N PRO A 148 22.36 -11.06 3.57
CA PRO A 148 22.23 -9.62 3.54
C PRO A 148 22.79 -9.01 4.82
N ALA A 149 23.39 -7.83 4.73
CA ALA A 149 23.76 -7.05 5.91
C ALA A 149 22.57 -6.30 6.52
N HIS A 150 21.51 -6.14 5.73
CA HIS A 150 20.23 -5.61 6.19
C HIS A 150 19.09 -6.38 5.55
N ALA A 151 18.17 -6.83 6.38
CA ALA A 151 16.90 -7.43 5.97
C ALA A 151 15.79 -6.85 6.85
N GLU A 152 14.71 -6.41 6.23
CA GLU A 152 13.56 -5.86 6.92
C GLU A 152 12.29 -6.26 6.16
N VAL A 153 11.26 -6.67 6.88
CA VAL A 153 9.94 -6.92 6.32
C VAL A 153 8.92 -5.87 6.75
N LYS A 154 8.03 -5.53 5.84
CA LYS A 154 6.92 -4.62 6.12
C LYS A 154 5.60 -5.23 5.68
N ARG A 155 4.62 -5.19 6.56
CA ARG A 155 3.26 -5.64 6.31
C ARG A 155 2.38 -4.48 5.86
N TRP A 156 1.91 -4.53 4.61
CA TRP A 156 0.93 -3.61 4.06
C TRP A 156 -0.43 -4.31 4.04
N ARG A 157 -1.35 -3.87 4.89
CA ARG A 157 -2.68 -4.50 4.99
C ARG A 157 -3.57 -4.22 3.78
N TYR A 158 -3.39 -3.06 3.16
CA TYR A 158 -4.18 -2.60 2.03
C TYR A 158 -3.22 -2.17 0.92
N ALA A 159 -2.74 -3.14 0.14
CA ALA A 159 -1.63 -2.92 -0.77
C ALA A 159 -1.99 -2.99 -2.25
N ARG A 160 -2.92 -3.87 -2.61
CA ARG A 160 -3.27 -4.08 -4.02
C ARG A 160 -4.77 -4.29 -4.17
N THR A 161 -5.40 -3.41 -4.89
CA THR A 161 -6.81 -3.55 -5.27
C THR A 161 -6.98 -4.71 -6.24
N LEU A 162 -7.80 -5.69 -5.88
CA LEU A 162 -8.18 -6.83 -6.70
C LEU A 162 -9.49 -6.59 -7.43
N SER A 163 -10.47 -5.98 -6.75
CA SER A 163 -11.76 -5.57 -7.32
C SER A 163 -11.97 -4.08 -7.04
N PRO A 164 -11.74 -3.21 -8.03
CA PRO A 164 -11.94 -1.78 -7.87
C PRO A 164 -13.41 -1.41 -7.82
N LEU A 165 -13.70 -0.20 -7.34
CA LEU A 165 -15.04 0.36 -7.28
C LEU A 165 -15.70 0.52 -8.67
N GLY A 166 -14.90 0.67 -9.74
CA GLY A 166 -15.38 0.85 -11.11
C GLY A 166 -15.83 2.27 -11.44
N ARG A 167 -15.45 3.25 -10.63
CA ARG A 167 -15.66 4.69 -10.86
C ARG A 167 -14.54 5.50 -10.24
N SER A 168 -14.29 6.68 -10.76
CA SER A 168 -13.13 7.48 -10.35
C SER A 168 -13.17 7.98 -8.91
N HIS A 169 -14.36 8.29 -8.39
CA HIS A 169 -14.53 8.81 -7.03
C HIS A 169 -15.97 8.60 -6.52
N LEU A 170 -16.18 8.87 -5.24
CA LEU A 170 -17.50 9.10 -4.65
C LEU A 170 -17.58 10.54 -4.18
N TRP A 171 -18.66 11.23 -4.54
CA TRP A 171 -18.95 12.59 -4.11
C TRP A 171 -20.42 12.75 -3.76
N ASP A 172 -20.70 13.39 -2.64
CA ASP A 172 -22.01 13.80 -2.20
C ASP A 172 -21.97 15.28 -1.85
N ALA A 173 -22.50 16.11 -2.75
CA ALA A 173 -22.52 17.56 -2.59
C ALA A 173 -23.43 18.04 -1.46
N GLN A 174 -24.45 17.24 -1.05
CA GLN A 174 -25.36 17.61 0.04
C GLN A 174 -24.67 17.53 1.40
N THR A 175 -23.82 16.53 1.57
CA THR A 175 -23.04 16.33 2.81
C THR A 175 -21.65 16.90 2.77
N GLY A 176 -21.15 17.34 1.60
CA GLY A 176 -19.78 17.76 1.41
C GLY A 176 -18.76 16.64 1.62
N LEU A 177 -19.14 15.37 1.34
CA LEU A 177 -18.28 14.22 1.57
C LEU A 177 -17.76 13.62 0.26
N GLY A 178 -16.43 13.55 0.12
CA GLY A 178 -15.76 12.96 -1.03
C GLY A 178 -14.80 11.82 -0.65
N LEU A 179 -14.66 10.82 -1.54
CA LEU A 179 -13.71 9.73 -1.37
C LEU A 179 -13.00 9.44 -2.69
N CYS A 180 -11.68 9.24 -2.61
CA CYS A 180 -10.84 8.89 -3.75
C CYS A 180 -9.70 7.97 -3.32
N GLY A 181 -9.05 7.36 -4.30
CA GLY A 181 -7.89 6.50 -4.13
C GLY A 181 -7.72 5.59 -5.36
N ASP A 182 -6.59 4.90 -5.44
CA ASP A 182 -6.34 3.91 -6.50
C ASP A 182 -7.47 2.87 -6.58
N TRP A 183 -7.99 2.44 -5.44
CA TRP A 183 -9.06 1.47 -5.31
C TRP A 183 -10.37 1.84 -6.02
N CYS A 184 -10.51 3.07 -6.44
CA CYS A 184 -11.63 3.52 -7.28
C CYS A 184 -11.54 2.94 -8.70
N LEU A 185 -10.33 2.91 -9.27
CA LEU A 185 -10.07 2.58 -10.67
C LEU A 185 -9.24 1.30 -10.86
N GLY A 186 -8.29 1.03 -9.96
CA GLY A 186 -7.39 -0.11 -10.08
C GLY A 186 -6.39 -0.23 -8.93
N HIS A 187 -5.09 -0.35 -9.25
CA HIS A 187 -4.03 -0.53 -8.25
C HIS A 187 -2.73 0.19 -8.63
N ARG A 188 -2.77 1.12 -9.58
CA ARG A 188 -1.62 1.88 -10.06
C ARG A 188 -1.56 3.25 -9.40
N VAL A 189 -0.38 3.84 -9.37
CA VAL A 189 -0.20 5.24 -8.93
C VAL A 189 -1.02 6.21 -9.80
N GLU A 190 -1.11 5.93 -11.11
CA GLU A 190 -1.95 6.69 -12.04
C GLU A 190 -3.42 6.64 -11.69
N ASP A 191 -3.93 5.48 -11.24
CA ASP A 191 -5.32 5.32 -10.81
C ASP A 191 -5.63 6.20 -9.60
N ALA A 192 -4.68 6.30 -8.65
CA ALA A 192 -4.80 7.19 -7.51
C ALA A 192 -4.81 8.67 -7.92
N PHE A 193 -3.91 9.05 -8.84
CA PHE A 193 -3.84 10.42 -9.35
C PHE A 193 -5.12 10.82 -10.09
N LEU A 194 -5.59 10.00 -11.02
CA LEU A 194 -6.82 10.25 -11.77
C LEU A 194 -8.04 10.32 -10.86
N SER A 195 -8.14 9.43 -9.91
CA SER A 195 -9.22 9.42 -8.92
C SER A 195 -9.26 10.72 -8.11
N GLY A 196 -8.10 11.18 -7.62
CA GLY A 196 -7.99 12.43 -6.87
C GLY A 196 -8.29 13.66 -7.71
N LEU A 197 -7.79 13.70 -8.97
CA LEU A 197 -8.03 14.79 -9.90
C LEU A 197 -9.53 14.94 -10.23
N GLU A 198 -10.20 13.85 -10.56
CA GLU A 198 -11.63 13.89 -10.87
C GLU A 198 -12.50 14.25 -9.67
N LEU A 199 -12.13 13.80 -8.47
CA LEU A 199 -12.82 14.28 -7.26
C LEU A 199 -12.62 15.78 -7.06
N ALA A 200 -11.39 16.29 -7.24
CA ALA A 200 -11.13 17.72 -7.09
C ALA A 200 -11.95 18.57 -8.08
N LEU A 201 -12.06 18.11 -9.33
CA LEU A 201 -12.90 18.78 -10.36
C LEU A 201 -14.40 18.70 -10.05
N ALA A 202 -14.86 17.66 -9.36
CA ALA A 202 -16.27 17.52 -8.96
C ALA A 202 -16.65 18.40 -7.77
N VAL A 203 -15.67 18.80 -6.95
CA VAL A 203 -15.85 19.63 -5.74
C VAL A 203 -15.72 21.13 -6.08
N ALA A 204 -14.95 21.49 -7.11
CA ALA A 204 -14.72 22.87 -7.54
C ALA A 204 -15.97 23.50 -8.16
#